data_dd6d159547de83e0fc2c79b7b833fc4c
#
_entry.id   dd6d159547de83e0fc2c79b7b833fc4c
#
_cell.length_a   1.000
_cell.length_b   1.000
_cell.length_c   1.000
_cell.angle_alpha   90.00
_cell.angle_beta   90.00
_cell.angle_gamma   90.00
#
_symmetry.space_group_name_H-M   'P 1'
#
loop_
_entity.id
_entity.type
_entity.pdbx_description
1 polymer ?
#
loop_
_entity_poly.entity_id
_entity_poly.type
_entity_poly.pdbx_seq_one_letter_code
_entity_poly.pdbx_strand_id
1 'polypeptide(L)'
;MLKVGIIGSCVTRDAFEVTNNVYDVKGAYFPRASLISLMSKEVEPSPTLINIEKQWVKWVLNNDYNKSTLQQLKSISPDLICIDLIDERYDLVSINDSYLTRSDELVKYIVDVNNVSIEKILKRGCAETEAIFFEKAVCFCEKINNLFPGVLVVIHEARYSDYYLENGNIQKFSEERRFLNALTNARLNIYYELLKEKVMTPTY
;
A
#
# COMPACT_ATOMS: atom_id res chain seq x y z
N MET A 1 -17.24 19.04 -0.52
CA MET A 1 -16.85 17.64 -0.24
C MET A 1 -15.33 17.62 -0.14
N LEU A 2 -14.79 17.14 0.98
CA LEU A 2 -13.33 17.06 1.19
C LEU A 2 -12.73 15.95 0.34
N LYS A 3 -11.69 16.25 -0.41
CA LYS A 3 -10.95 15.26 -1.21
C LYS A 3 -9.99 14.49 -0.31
N VAL A 4 -10.16 13.18 -0.24
CA VAL A 4 -9.31 12.31 0.57
C VAL A 4 -8.47 11.42 -0.32
N GLY A 5 -7.15 11.59 -0.23
CA GLY A 5 -6.19 10.67 -0.84
C GLY A 5 -5.95 9.48 0.08
N ILE A 6 -5.95 8.27 -0.46
CA ILE A 6 -5.69 7.05 0.31
C ILE A 6 -4.52 6.30 -0.30
N ILE A 7 -3.46 6.11 0.47
CA ILE A 7 -2.34 5.22 0.15
C ILE A 7 -2.47 4.02 1.10
N GLY A 8 -2.86 2.86 0.57
CA GLY A 8 -3.08 1.67 1.41
C GLY A 8 -4.24 0.80 0.93
N SER A 9 -4.84 0.06 1.84
CA SER A 9 -5.80 -1.01 1.54
C SER A 9 -7.26 -0.55 1.45
N CYS A 10 -8.13 -1.49 1.07
CA CYS A 10 -9.58 -1.28 1.12
C CYS A 10 -10.09 -1.02 2.55
N VAL A 11 -9.37 -1.44 3.58
CA VAL A 11 -9.77 -1.22 4.98
C VAL A 11 -9.92 0.28 5.26
N THR A 12 -8.98 1.10 4.80
CA THR A 12 -9.09 2.57 4.92
C THR A 12 -10.17 3.14 4.00
N ARG A 13 -10.25 2.69 2.74
CA ARG A 13 -11.27 3.17 1.80
C ARG A 13 -12.69 2.93 2.33
N ASP A 14 -12.97 1.72 2.80
CA ASP A 14 -14.31 1.31 3.22
C ASP A 14 -14.78 2.06 4.47
N ALA A 15 -13.87 2.59 5.30
CA ALA A 15 -14.21 3.45 6.42
C ALA A 15 -14.93 4.74 5.97
N PHE A 16 -14.71 5.21 4.75
CA PHE A 16 -15.37 6.39 4.19
C PHE A 16 -16.74 6.11 3.57
N GLU A 17 -17.10 4.85 3.33
CA GLU A 17 -18.42 4.49 2.77
C GLU A 17 -19.59 4.82 3.72
N VAL A 18 -19.31 4.87 5.02
CA VAL A 18 -20.30 5.19 6.06
C VAL A 18 -20.51 6.69 6.29
N THR A 19 -19.82 7.57 5.59
CA THR A 19 -19.72 9.02 5.92
C THR A 19 -20.66 9.93 5.14
N ASN A 20 -21.77 9.44 4.59
CA ASN A 20 -22.85 10.23 3.96
C ASN A 20 -22.36 11.34 2.99
N ASN A 21 -21.44 11.02 2.09
CA ASN A 21 -20.94 11.94 1.04
C ASN A 21 -20.22 13.22 1.54
N VAL A 22 -19.72 13.23 2.76
CA VAL A 22 -18.88 14.35 3.26
C VAL A 22 -17.50 14.32 2.61
N TYR A 23 -17.00 13.12 2.33
CA TYR A 23 -15.67 12.88 1.76
C TYR A 23 -15.75 12.34 0.33
N ASP A 24 -14.81 12.79 -0.51
CA ASP A 24 -14.62 12.26 -1.86
C ASP A 24 -13.30 11.50 -1.93
N VAL A 25 -13.41 10.17 -2.06
CA VAL A 25 -12.27 9.25 -2.24
C VAL A 25 -12.14 8.75 -3.68
N LYS A 26 -13.02 9.20 -4.59
CA LYS A 26 -13.05 8.73 -5.97
C LYS A 26 -11.82 9.20 -6.73
N GLY A 27 -11.13 8.24 -7.34
CA GLY A 27 -9.92 8.51 -8.11
C GLY A 27 -8.66 8.82 -7.27
N ALA A 28 -8.78 8.81 -5.94
CA ALA A 28 -7.70 9.13 -5.00
C ALA A 28 -7.32 7.95 -4.08
N TYR A 29 -7.70 6.73 -4.44
CA TYR A 29 -7.40 5.50 -3.70
C TYR A 29 -6.33 4.70 -4.43
N PHE A 30 -5.18 4.51 -3.80
CA PHE A 30 -3.97 3.88 -4.34
C PHE A 30 -3.60 2.61 -3.55
N PRO A 31 -4.20 1.45 -3.87
CA PRO A 31 -3.92 0.18 -3.22
C PRO A 31 -2.80 -0.61 -3.90
N ARG A 32 -2.41 -1.72 -3.26
CA ARG A 32 -1.57 -2.78 -3.81
C ARG A 32 -0.11 -2.38 -4.07
N ALA A 33 0.34 -1.30 -3.44
CA ALA A 33 1.73 -0.88 -3.50
C ALA A 33 2.34 -0.83 -2.10
N SER A 34 3.38 -1.63 -1.85
CA SER A 34 4.17 -1.49 -0.63
C SER A 34 5.03 -0.23 -0.68
N LEU A 35 5.40 0.33 0.47
CA LEU A 35 6.29 1.50 0.52
C LEU A 35 7.66 1.21 -0.12
N ILE A 36 8.13 -0.04 -0.02
CA ILE A 36 9.38 -0.45 -0.69
C ILE A 36 9.26 -0.29 -2.20
N SER A 37 8.17 -0.80 -2.77
CA SER A 37 7.94 -0.66 -4.21
C SER A 37 7.74 0.80 -4.60
N LEU A 38 6.87 1.49 -3.88
CA LEU A 38 6.51 2.89 -4.14
C LEU A 38 7.74 3.82 -4.16
N MET A 39 8.74 3.53 -3.32
CA MET A 39 9.96 4.30 -3.16
C MET A 39 11.16 3.74 -3.94
N SER A 40 10.91 2.81 -4.85
CA SER A 40 11.91 2.26 -5.76
C SER A 40 11.93 3.00 -7.10
N LYS A 41 12.86 2.62 -7.98
CA LYS A 41 12.91 3.13 -9.35
C LYS A 41 11.73 2.59 -10.17
N GLU A 42 11.36 3.30 -11.21
CA GLU A 42 10.41 2.82 -12.21
C GLU A 42 10.95 1.53 -12.86
N VAL A 43 10.04 0.64 -13.19
CA VAL A 43 10.32 -0.60 -13.92
C VAL A 43 9.58 -0.55 -15.24
N GLU A 44 10.22 -0.96 -16.32
CA GLU A 44 9.55 -1.01 -17.61
C GLU A 44 8.33 -1.95 -17.53
N PRO A 45 7.14 -1.46 -17.89
CA PRO A 45 5.93 -2.26 -17.81
C PRO A 45 5.99 -3.50 -18.69
N SER A 46 5.57 -4.64 -18.14
CA SER A 46 5.46 -5.87 -18.91
C SER A 46 4.53 -5.69 -20.11
N PRO A 47 4.90 -6.18 -21.31
CA PRO A 47 4.02 -6.14 -22.49
C PRO A 47 2.64 -6.78 -22.25
N THR A 48 2.54 -7.73 -21.33
CA THR A 48 1.28 -8.37 -20.97
C THR A 48 0.27 -7.43 -20.32
N LEU A 49 0.72 -6.30 -19.73
CA LEU A 49 -0.18 -5.27 -19.18
C LEU A 49 -1.13 -4.70 -20.23
N ILE A 50 -0.71 -4.64 -21.50
CA ILE A 50 -1.53 -4.12 -22.59
C ILE A 50 -2.82 -4.95 -22.74
N ASN A 51 -2.72 -6.27 -22.54
CA ASN A 51 -3.79 -7.23 -22.74
C ASN A 51 -4.74 -7.39 -21.55
N ILE A 52 -4.52 -6.67 -20.46
CA ILE A 52 -5.41 -6.73 -19.30
C ILE A 52 -6.69 -5.94 -19.59
N GLU A 53 -7.81 -6.64 -19.69
CA GLU A 53 -9.12 -6.05 -19.95
C GLU A 53 -9.67 -5.26 -18.76
N LYS A 54 -9.40 -5.71 -17.52
CA LYS A 54 -9.87 -5.06 -16.30
C LYS A 54 -9.11 -3.76 -16.04
N GLN A 55 -9.71 -2.63 -16.39
CA GLN A 55 -9.09 -1.30 -16.31
C GLN A 55 -8.53 -0.97 -14.93
N TRP A 56 -9.24 -1.34 -13.86
CA TRP A 56 -8.76 -1.14 -12.50
C TRP A 56 -7.47 -1.93 -12.22
N VAL A 57 -7.41 -3.20 -12.62
CA VAL A 57 -6.20 -4.02 -12.45
C VAL A 57 -5.03 -3.44 -13.23
N LYS A 58 -5.29 -3.07 -14.50
CA LYS A 58 -4.29 -2.43 -15.37
C LYS A 58 -3.76 -1.14 -14.74
N TRP A 59 -4.63 -0.32 -14.18
CA TRP A 59 -4.27 0.93 -13.51
C TRP A 59 -3.42 0.67 -12.25
N VAL A 60 -3.82 -0.27 -11.39
CA VAL A 60 -3.06 -0.65 -10.18
C VAL A 60 -1.66 -1.11 -10.53
N LEU A 61 -1.52 -2.02 -11.50
CA LEU A 61 -0.22 -2.53 -11.91
C LEU A 61 0.64 -1.44 -12.56
N ASN A 62 0.07 -0.62 -13.46
CA ASN A 62 0.81 0.50 -14.03
C ASN A 62 1.33 1.47 -12.95
N ASN A 63 0.54 1.75 -11.91
CA ASN A 63 0.99 2.59 -10.81
C ASN A 63 2.20 1.99 -10.08
N ASP A 64 2.20 0.68 -9.86
CA ASP A 64 3.30 0.02 -9.18
C ASP A 64 4.55 -0.04 -10.09
N TYR A 65 4.42 -0.28 -11.39
CA TYR A 65 5.52 -0.24 -12.35
C TYR A 65 6.13 1.17 -12.48
N ASN A 66 5.30 2.18 -12.71
CA ASN A 66 5.73 3.55 -12.98
C ASN A 66 5.95 4.39 -11.72
N LYS A 67 5.73 3.83 -10.52
CA LYS A 67 5.84 4.53 -9.22
C LYS A 67 5.06 5.84 -9.18
N SER A 68 3.93 5.90 -9.88
CA SER A 68 3.20 7.12 -10.18
C SER A 68 2.23 7.59 -9.09
N THR A 69 2.03 6.80 -8.03
CA THR A 69 1.06 7.07 -6.95
C THR A 69 1.19 8.48 -6.36
N LEU A 70 2.38 8.90 -5.94
CA LEU A 70 2.57 10.21 -5.31
C LEU A 70 2.33 11.36 -6.28
N GLN A 71 2.69 11.19 -7.56
CA GLN A 71 2.45 12.20 -8.60
C GLN A 71 0.96 12.34 -8.89
N GLN A 72 0.25 11.22 -9.02
CA GLN A 72 -1.20 11.22 -9.22
C GLN A 72 -1.91 11.83 -8.02
N LEU A 73 -1.54 11.44 -6.80
CA LEU A 73 -2.10 12.02 -5.58
C LEU A 73 -1.89 13.53 -5.54
N LYS A 74 -0.70 14.02 -5.91
CA LYS A 74 -0.41 15.46 -5.99
C LYS A 74 -1.31 16.17 -7.00
N SER A 75 -1.57 15.56 -8.15
CA SER A 75 -2.44 16.16 -9.19
C SER A 75 -3.89 16.30 -8.75
N ILE A 76 -4.36 15.45 -7.83
CA ILE A 76 -5.70 15.49 -7.25
C ILE A 76 -5.84 16.64 -6.24
N SER A 77 -4.72 17.10 -5.65
CA SER A 77 -4.69 18.12 -4.60
C SER A 77 -5.62 17.75 -3.44
N PRO A 78 -5.31 16.70 -2.66
CA PRO A 78 -6.15 16.25 -1.57
C PRO A 78 -6.17 17.26 -0.41
N ASP A 79 -7.31 17.36 0.28
CA ASP A 79 -7.46 18.11 1.52
C ASP A 79 -6.96 17.29 2.73
N LEU A 80 -6.98 15.97 2.61
CA LEU A 80 -6.59 14.98 3.62
C LEU A 80 -5.93 13.79 2.95
N ILE A 81 -4.88 13.25 3.54
CA ILE A 81 -4.24 12.00 3.12
C ILE A 81 -4.37 10.97 4.24
N CYS A 82 -4.91 9.79 3.93
CA CYS A 82 -4.93 8.64 4.84
C CYS A 82 -3.95 7.58 4.36
N ILE A 83 -3.17 7.05 5.28
CA ILE A 83 -2.16 6.03 4.99
C ILE A 83 -2.41 4.83 5.90
N ASP A 84 -2.50 3.62 5.32
CA ASP A 84 -2.41 2.37 6.05
C ASP A 84 -1.34 1.45 5.42
N LEU A 85 -0.86 0.50 6.21
CA LEU A 85 0.24 -0.39 5.84
C LEU A 85 -0.19 -1.86 5.70
N ILE A 86 -1.48 -2.12 5.49
CA ILE A 86 -1.97 -3.51 5.31
C ILE A 86 -1.35 -4.15 4.05
N ASP A 87 -1.06 -3.37 3.02
CA ASP A 87 -0.44 -3.87 1.79
C ASP A 87 1.05 -4.24 1.97
N GLU A 88 1.65 -3.90 3.12
CA GLU A 88 2.97 -4.43 3.51
C GLU A 88 2.97 -5.94 3.84
N ARG A 89 1.82 -6.61 3.71
CA ARG A 89 1.72 -8.08 3.77
C ARG A 89 2.31 -8.80 2.56
N TYR A 90 2.36 -8.12 1.41
CA TYR A 90 2.82 -8.73 0.17
C TYR A 90 4.34 -8.91 0.15
N ASP A 91 4.79 -10.04 -0.40
CA ASP A 91 6.18 -10.22 -0.79
C ASP A 91 6.54 -9.20 -1.88
N LEU A 92 7.81 -9.11 -2.22
CA LEU A 92 8.33 -8.26 -3.28
C LEU A 92 8.97 -9.08 -4.38
N VAL A 93 8.97 -8.57 -5.59
CA VAL A 93 9.80 -9.05 -6.70
C VAL A 93 10.88 -8.02 -6.98
N SER A 94 12.14 -8.47 -7.08
CA SER A 94 13.28 -7.66 -7.49
C SER A 94 13.46 -7.74 -9.01
N ILE A 95 13.60 -6.60 -9.66
CA ILE A 95 13.74 -6.44 -11.11
C ILE A 95 14.67 -5.24 -11.37
N ASN A 96 15.83 -5.46 -12.00
CA ASN A 96 16.75 -4.38 -12.41
C ASN A 96 17.03 -3.36 -11.28
N ASP A 97 17.47 -3.81 -10.13
CA ASP A 97 17.72 -2.98 -8.93
C ASP A 97 16.49 -2.20 -8.42
N SER A 98 15.30 -2.66 -8.75
CA SER A 98 14.04 -2.09 -8.28
C SER A 98 13.14 -3.16 -7.70
N TYR A 99 12.00 -2.75 -7.12
CA TYR A 99 11.05 -3.66 -6.51
C TYR A 99 9.63 -3.40 -7.01
N LEU A 100 8.87 -4.48 -7.21
CA LEU A 100 7.43 -4.46 -7.40
C LEU A 100 6.74 -5.19 -6.25
N THR A 101 5.55 -4.75 -5.90
CA THR A 101 4.69 -5.43 -4.94
C THR A 101 4.16 -6.72 -5.56
N ARG A 102 4.46 -7.87 -4.95
CA ARG A 102 3.94 -9.16 -5.39
C ARG A 102 2.47 -9.31 -4.98
N SER A 103 1.65 -8.37 -5.44
CA SER A 103 0.20 -8.37 -5.19
C SER A 103 -0.50 -9.54 -5.87
N ASP A 104 -1.74 -9.83 -5.45
CA ASP A 104 -2.56 -10.86 -6.09
C ASP A 104 -2.80 -10.54 -7.58
N GLU A 105 -2.92 -9.25 -7.89
CA GLU A 105 -3.07 -8.76 -9.26
C GLU A 105 -1.81 -9.03 -10.08
N LEU A 106 -0.62 -8.74 -9.55
CA LEU A 106 0.65 -9.04 -10.23
C LEU A 106 0.76 -10.53 -10.51
N VAL A 107 0.54 -11.36 -9.49
CA VAL A 107 0.66 -12.83 -9.61
C VAL A 107 -0.34 -13.41 -10.59
N LYS A 108 -1.58 -12.88 -10.62
CA LYS A 108 -2.65 -13.42 -11.45
C LYS A 108 -2.55 -13.01 -12.91
N TYR A 109 -2.13 -11.79 -13.19
CA TYR A 109 -2.22 -11.20 -14.53
C TYR A 109 -0.88 -11.08 -15.25
N ILE A 110 0.22 -11.07 -14.52
CA ILE A 110 1.57 -11.12 -15.09
C ILE A 110 2.06 -12.57 -14.99
N VAL A 111 1.45 -13.43 -15.81
CA VAL A 111 1.69 -14.89 -15.81
C VAL A 111 3.12 -15.22 -16.31
N ASP A 112 3.73 -14.35 -17.07
CA ASP A 112 5.07 -14.53 -17.60
C ASP A 112 6.14 -13.94 -16.68
N VAL A 113 6.12 -14.41 -15.45
CA VAL A 113 7.24 -14.24 -14.50
C VAL A 113 8.56 -14.70 -15.13
N ASN A 114 8.49 -15.54 -16.17
CA ASN A 114 9.66 -16.04 -16.92
C ASN A 114 10.16 -15.07 -18.02
N ASN A 115 9.35 -14.09 -18.44
CA ASN A 115 9.74 -13.08 -19.44
C ASN A 115 10.08 -11.71 -18.83
N VAL A 116 9.72 -11.49 -17.58
CA VAL A 116 10.27 -10.39 -16.79
C VAL A 116 11.48 -10.95 -16.07
N SER A 117 12.62 -10.30 -16.15
CA SER A 117 13.85 -10.70 -15.47
C SER A 117 13.70 -10.57 -13.96
N ILE A 118 12.83 -11.42 -13.34
CA ILE A 118 12.73 -11.49 -11.90
C ILE A 118 14.03 -12.08 -11.37
N GLU A 119 14.79 -11.25 -10.68
CA GLU A 119 16.04 -11.66 -10.07
C GLU A 119 15.80 -12.45 -8.80
N LYS A 120 14.82 -12.00 -7.98
CA LYS A 120 14.55 -12.58 -6.67
C LYS A 120 13.13 -12.28 -6.19
N ILE A 121 12.56 -13.21 -5.44
CA ILE A 121 11.38 -12.96 -4.61
C ILE A 121 11.85 -12.75 -3.17
N LEU A 122 11.59 -11.55 -2.64
CA LEU A 122 11.91 -11.21 -1.26
C LEU A 122 10.68 -11.41 -0.38
N LYS A 123 10.84 -12.26 0.63
CA LYS A 123 9.79 -12.54 1.60
C LYS A 123 9.63 -11.42 2.61
N ARG A 124 8.37 -11.01 2.84
CA ARG A 124 8.09 -10.02 3.89
C ARG A 124 8.40 -10.61 5.28
N GLY A 125 8.95 -9.74 6.15
CA GLY A 125 9.32 -10.12 7.51
C GLY A 125 10.64 -10.84 7.65
N CYS A 126 11.44 -10.97 6.59
CA CYS A 126 12.84 -11.37 6.71
C CYS A 126 13.74 -10.13 6.95
N ALA A 127 14.92 -10.33 7.53
CA ALA A 127 15.83 -9.25 7.89
C ALA A 127 16.17 -8.32 6.72
N GLU A 128 16.31 -8.88 5.50
CA GLU A 128 16.59 -8.11 4.29
C GLU A 128 15.46 -7.14 3.95
N THR A 129 14.21 -7.63 3.91
CA THR A 129 13.06 -6.78 3.61
C THR A 129 12.76 -5.77 4.70
N GLU A 130 13.04 -6.11 5.97
CA GLU A 130 12.89 -5.17 7.07
C GLU A 130 13.89 -4.00 6.93
N ALA A 131 15.16 -4.28 6.65
CA ALA A 131 16.16 -3.25 6.45
C ALA A 131 15.78 -2.30 5.29
N ILE A 132 15.34 -2.86 4.15
CA ILE A 132 14.88 -2.07 3.00
C ILE A 132 13.63 -1.25 3.38
N PHE A 133 12.70 -1.84 4.13
CA PHE A 133 11.48 -1.13 4.54
C PHE A 133 11.81 0.13 5.34
N PHE A 134 12.68 0.03 6.36
CA PHE A 134 13.02 1.17 7.19
C PHE A 134 13.66 2.30 6.38
N GLU A 135 14.58 1.98 5.46
CA GLU A 135 15.16 2.96 4.55
C GLU A 135 14.09 3.65 3.68
N LYS A 136 13.24 2.84 3.02
CA LYS A 136 12.22 3.36 2.09
C LYS A 136 11.10 4.11 2.81
N ALA A 137 10.73 3.70 4.02
CA ALA A 137 9.73 4.40 4.81
C ALA A 137 10.18 5.81 5.23
N VAL A 138 11.45 5.99 5.59
CA VAL A 138 12.01 7.33 5.84
C VAL A 138 11.94 8.19 4.58
N CYS A 139 12.40 7.69 3.44
CA CYS A 139 12.29 8.39 2.15
C CYS A 139 10.84 8.71 1.78
N PHE A 140 9.89 7.82 2.09
CA PHE A 140 8.46 8.05 1.86
C PHE A 140 7.95 9.22 2.70
N CYS A 141 8.24 9.24 4.00
CA CYS A 141 7.83 10.33 4.89
C CYS A 141 8.39 11.67 4.43
N GLU A 142 9.67 11.73 4.05
CA GLU A 142 10.29 12.94 3.50
C GLU A 142 9.57 13.41 2.23
N LYS A 143 9.23 12.50 1.32
CA LYS A 143 8.48 12.85 0.10
C LYS A 143 7.06 13.33 0.40
N ILE A 144 6.35 12.68 1.33
CA ILE A 144 5.01 13.13 1.76
C ILE A 144 5.08 14.55 2.33
N ASN A 145 6.01 14.81 3.25
CA ASN A 145 6.19 16.13 3.86
C ASN A 145 6.50 17.20 2.81
N ASN A 146 7.34 16.89 1.82
CA ASN A 146 7.76 17.84 0.78
C ASN A 146 6.70 18.07 -0.30
N LEU A 147 5.94 17.03 -0.67
CA LEU A 147 4.94 17.12 -1.75
C LEU A 147 3.61 17.71 -1.28
N PHE A 148 3.28 17.56 0.00
CA PHE A 148 2.00 17.93 0.59
C PHE A 148 2.15 18.82 1.84
N PRO A 149 2.89 19.94 1.74
CA PRO A 149 3.07 20.83 2.88
C PRO A 149 1.72 21.40 3.32
N GLY A 150 1.42 21.27 4.63
CA GLY A 150 0.16 21.76 5.21
C GLY A 150 -1.07 20.89 4.97
N VAL A 151 -0.96 19.79 4.24
CA VAL A 151 -2.06 18.80 4.13
C VAL A 151 -2.05 17.92 5.38
N LEU A 152 -3.23 17.71 5.97
CA LEU A 152 -3.37 16.78 7.10
C LEU A 152 -3.11 15.35 6.63
N VAL A 153 -2.15 14.68 7.27
CA VAL A 153 -1.87 13.26 7.05
C VAL A 153 -2.32 12.45 8.26
N VAL A 154 -3.21 11.51 8.03
CA VAL A 154 -3.73 10.57 9.04
C VAL A 154 -3.12 9.19 8.82
N ILE A 155 -2.44 8.67 9.81
CA ILE A 155 -1.98 7.29 9.82
C ILE A 155 -3.10 6.42 10.40
N HIS A 156 -3.72 5.63 9.53
CA HIS A 156 -4.75 4.68 9.95
C HIS A 156 -4.07 3.37 10.35
N GLU A 157 -4.01 3.12 11.64
CA GLU A 157 -3.38 1.93 12.21
C GLU A 157 -4.25 0.67 12.03
N ALA A 158 -4.55 0.34 10.78
CA ALA A 158 -5.31 -0.87 10.45
C ALA A 158 -4.61 -2.15 10.94
N ARG A 159 -5.39 -3.11 11.41
CA ARG A 159 -4.91 -4.36 12.02
C ARG A 159 -5.69 -5.57 11.52
N TYR A 160 -5.06 -6.73 11.56
CA TYR A 160 -5.73 -7.99 11.34
C TYR A 160 -6.53 -8.38 12.59
N SER A 161 -7.81 -8.73 12.37
CA SER A 161 -8.70 -9.20 13.43
C SER A 161 -8.49 -10.69 13.70
N ASP A 162 -8.76 -11.10 14.93
CA ASP A 162 -8.88 -12.50 15.32
C ASP A 162 -10.23 -13.12 14.98
N TYR A 163 -11.18 -12.27 14.55
CA TYR A 163 -12.55 -12.63 14.29
C TYR A 163 -13.00 -12.18 12.90
N TYR A 164 -13.97 -12.90 12.36
CA TYR A 164 -14.64 -12.55 11.10
C TYR A 164 -16.14 -12.76 11.21
N LEU A 165 -16.91 -12.12 10.34
CA LEU A 165 -18.35 -12.26 10.27
C LEU A 165 -18.70 -13.28 9.19
N GLU A 166 -19.48 -14.31 9.55
CA GLU A 166 -19.99 -15.31 8.62
C GLU A 166 -21.48 -15.55 8.89
N ASN A 167 -22.30 -15.33 7.88
CA ASN A 167 -23.78 -15.48 7.95
C ASN A 167 -24.39 -14.74 9.16
N GLY A 168 -23.90 -13.54 9.47
CA GLY A 168 -24.38 -12.73 10.60
C GLY A 168 -23.84 -13.15 11.97
N ASN A 169 -23.02 -14.18 12.05
CA ASN A 169 -22.40 -14.66 13.30
C ASN A 169 -20.92 -14.31 13.36
N ILE A 170 -20.45 -13.90 14.54
CA ILE A 170 -19.02 -13.68 14.77
C ILE A 170 -18.35 -15.04 14.96
N GLN A 171 -17.39 -15.32 14.08
CA GLN A 171 -16.56 -16.51 14.11
C GLN A 171 -15.12 -16.14 14.49
N LYS A 172 -14.41 -17.08 15.07
CA LYS A 172 -13.01 -16.93 15.44
C LYS A 172 -12.15 -17.66 14.41
N PHE A 173 -11.08 -17.02 13.95
CA PHE A 173 -10.09 -17.67 13.09
C PHE A 173 -9.39 -18.83 13.83
N SER A 174 -8.82 -19.76 13.07
CA SER A 174 -7.98 -20.84 13.63
C SER A 174 -6.84 -20.27 14.49
N GLU A 175 -6.32 -21.07 15.40
CA GLU A 175 -5.22 -20.66 16.27
C GLU A 175 -3.98 -20.27 15.46
N GLU A 176 -3.65 -21.04 14.44
CA GLU A 176 -2.56 -20.74 13.52
C GLU A 176 -2.75 -19.39 12.83
N ARG A 177 -3.95 -19.10 12.31
CA ARG A 177 -4.26 -17.82 11.65
C ARG A 177 -4.14 -16.65 12.62
N ARG A 178 -4.63 -16.79 13.84
CA ARG A 178 -4.53 -15.75 14.87
C ARG A 178 -3.08 -15.49 15.28
N PHE A 179 -2.26 -16.55 15.38
CA PHE A 179 -0.84 -16.41 15.63
C PHE A 179 -0.14 -15.60 14.51
N LEU A 180 -0.42 -15.92 13.25
CA LEU A 180 0.10 -15.16 12.09
C LEU A 180 -0.40 -13.71 12.08
N ASN A 181 -1.65 -13.48 12.43
CA ASN A 181 -2.21 -12.13 12.57
C ASN A 181 -1.49 -11.33 13.66
N ALA A 182 -1.22 -11.97 14.82
CA ALA A 182 -0.50 -11.33 15.93
C ALA A 182 0.93 -10.94 15.52
N LEU A 183 1.68 -11.83 14.84
CA LEU A 183 3.01 -11.54 14.34
C LEU A 183 2.99 -10.38 13.32
N THR A 184 2.02 -10.39 12.41
CA THR A 184 1.87 -9.32 11.42
C THR A 184 1.51 -8.00 12.08
N ASN A 185 0.60 -8.00 13.04
CA ASN A 185 0.22 -6.81 13.79
C ASN A 185 1.38 -6.24 14.61
N ALA A 186 2.21 -7.09 15.22
CA ALA A 186 3.41 -6.65 15.94
C ALA A 186 4.39 -5.91 15.01
N ARG A 187 4.61 -6.41 13.80
CA ARG A 187 5.41 -5.75 12.77
C ARG A 187 4.78 -4.43 12.33
N LEU A 188 3.47 -4.43 12.02
CA LEU A 188 2.75 -3.21 11.64
C LEU A 188 2.82 -2.14 12.71
N ASN A 189 2.81 -2.49 14.00
CA ASN A 189 2.98 -1.52 15.08
C ASN A 189 4.30 -0.75 14.93
N ILE A 190 5.41 -1.45 14.71
CA ILE A 190 6.72 -0.83 14.53
C ILE A 190 6.72 0.11 13.31
N TYR A 191 6.09 -0.31 12.22
CA TYR A 191 6.02 0.48 11.00
C TYR A 191 5.18 1.76 11.19
N TYR A 192 4.03 1.66 11.87
CA TYR A 192 3.18 2.81 12.16
C TYR A 192 3.86 3.81 13.11
N GLU A 193 4.58 3.33 14.14
CA GLU A 193 5.34 4.23 15.02
C GLU A 193 6.39 5.02 14.22
N LEU A 194 7.10 4.38 13.29
CA LEU A 194 8.05 5.08 12.43
C LEU A 194 7.37 6.17 11.58
N LEU A 195 6.22 5.86 10.96
CA LEU A 195 5.50 6.85 10.16
C LEU A 195 5.00 8.01 11.02
N LYS A 196 4.42 7.73 12.19
CA LYS A 196 3.94 8.77 13.12
C LYS A 196 5.06 9.69 13.60
N GLU A 197 6.26 9.16 13.81
CA GLU A 197 7.42 9.96 14.21
C GLU A 197 7.92 10.88 13.08
N LYS A 198 7.85 10.42 11.82
CA LYS A 198 8.49 11.08 10.67
C LYS A 198 7.55 11.94 9.82
N VAL A 199 6.25 11.64 9.81
CA VAL A 199 5.28 12.45 9.09
C VAL A 199 4.95 13.70 9.89
N MET A 200 5.19 14.88 9.28
CA MET A 200 4.85 16.14 9.90
C MET A 200 3.35 16.36 9.87
N THR A 201 2.74 16.56 11.02
CA THR A 201 1.36 17.05 11.11
C THR A 201 1.38 18.59 11.13
N PRO A 202 0.45 19.27 10.45
CA PRO A 202 0.33 20.72 10.57
C PRO A 202 0.12 21.11 12.05
N THR A 203 0.94 22.02 12.54
CA THR A 203 0.68 22.70 13.82
C THR A 203 -0.32 23.80 13.56
N TYR A 204 -1.52 23.69 14.13
CA TYR A 204 -2.56 24.72 14.09
C TYR A 204 -2.40 25.67 15.27
#